data_1d398c568165852332cf3af9ee2c0f32
#
_entry.id   1d398c568165852332cf3af9ee2c0f32
#
_cell.length_a   1.000
_cell.length_b   1.000
_cell.length_c   1.000
_cell.angle_alpha   90.00
_cell.angle_beta   90.00
_cell.angle_gamma   90.00
#
_symmetry.space_group_name_H-M   'P 1'
#
loop_
_entity.id
_entity.type
_entity.pdbx_description
1 polymer ?
#
loop_
_entity_poly.entity_id
_entity_poly.type
_entity_poly.pdbx_seq_one_letter_code
_entity_poly.pdbx_strand_id
1 'polypeptide(L)'
;MKKYYPIIGLEVHIELNTKSKMFCQCNADYFDKKPNSEVCPVCLGLPGALPVPNKRAIEYTQIVAKSLGCKLNKKSRFDRKHYFYPDLPKGYQISQYEEPFGQEGQVILNNKKITIRRVHLEEDTGKLIHKSNASYIDFNRSGVPLVEIVTNPDFDNSDDVKVYLEYLHVLVQQYLKVSNANMEQGSMRLEPNISLSTVKGKLPNYKIEVKNINSFKYVKRAIDYEIQRQESLLNAGKIIKNETRGF
;
A
#
# COMPACT_ATOMS: atom_id res chain seq x y z
N MET A 1 -29.03 20.40 -8.64
CA MET A 1 -27.66 19.89 -8.72
C MET A 1 -27.71 18.39 -8.98
N LYS A 2 -26.83 17.85 -9.83
CA LYS A 2 -26.72 16.38 -10.00
C LYS A 2 -26.20 15.80 -8.71
N LYS A 3 -26.76 14.66 -8.29
CA LYS A 3 -26.30 13.92 -7.13
C LYS A 3 -25.17 12.99 -7.55
N TYR A 4 -24.05 13.06 -6.83
CA TYR A 4 -22.91 12.15 -7.05
C TYR A 4 -22.76 11.20 -5.86
N TYR A 5 -22.27 10.01 -6.13
CA TYR A 5 -22.03 8.95 -5.16
C TYR A 5 -20.53 8.65 -5.15
N PRO A 6 -19.82 8.92 -4.03
CA PRO A 6 -18.42 8.52 -3.90
C PRO A 6 -18.28 7.01 -3.95
N ILE A 7 -17.21 6.57 -4.58
CA ILE A 7 -16.79 5.17 -4.66
C ILE A 7 -15.31 5.15 -4.38
N ILE A 8 -14.92 4.52 -3.26
CA ILE A 8 -13.56 4.60 -2.73
C ILE A 8 -13.05 3.19 -2.47
N GLY A 9 -11.89 2.87 -3.02
CA GLY A 9 -11.08 1.70 -2.67
C GLY A 9 -9.78 2.13 -2.01
N LEU A 10 -9.13 1.19 -1.33
CA LEU A 10 -7.87 1.45 -0.61
C LEU A 10 -6.80 0.46 -1.01
N GLU A 11 -5.58 0.98 -1.14
CA GLU A 11 -4.35 0.22 -1.14
C GLU A 11 -3.58 0.61 0.13
N VAL A 12 -3.26 -0.37 0.98
CA VAL A 12 -2.55 -0.15 2.24
C VAL A 12 -1.29 -0.99 2.26
N HIS A 13 -0.15 -0.31 2.39
CA HIS A 13 1.18 -0.93 2.46
C HIS A 13 1.68 -0.91 3.90
N ILE A 14 2.21 -2.05 4.36
CA ILE A 14 2.66 -2.23 5.74
C ILE A 14 4.01 -2.95 5.73
N GLU A 15 5.06 -2.29 6.21
CA GLU A 15 6.36 -2.92 6.42
C GLU A 15 6.28 -3.92 7.58
N LEU A 16 6.84 -5.11 7.37
CA LEU A 16 6.80 -6.18 8.36
C LEU A 16 8.03 -6.15 9.29
N ASN A 17 7.79 -6.36 10.58
CA ASN A 17 8.82 -6.45 11.62
C ASN A 17 9.60 -7.78 11.54
N THR A 18 10.35 -7.98 10.46
CA THR A 18 11.27 -9.10 10.32
C THR A 18 12.69 -8.70 10.70
N LYS A 19 13.52 -9.66 11.12
CA LYS A 19 14.93 -9.38 11.44
C LYS A 19 15.75 -9.07 10.19
N SER A 20 15.43 -9.72 9.07
CA SER A 20 16.13 -9.55 7.80
C SER A 20 15.18 -9.14 6.69
N LYS A 21 15.73 -8.58 5.63
CA LYS A 21 14.99 -8.16 4.44
C LYS A 21 14.32 -9.33 3.73
N MET A 22 13.51 -9.02 2.70
CA MET A 22 12.67 -9.98 2.01
C MET A 22 13.46 -11.12 1.32
N PHE A 23 14.60 -10.80 0.73
CA PHE A 23 15.36 -11.74 -0.08
C PHE A 23 16.86 -11.84 0.29
N CYS A 24 17.30 -11.24 1.40
CA CYS A 24 18.68 -11.27 1.85
C CYS A 24 18.78 -11.20 3.38
N GLN A 25 19.99 -11.29 3.91
CA GLN A 25 20.26 -11.29 5.36
C GLN A 25 20.53 -9.88 5.93
N CYS A 26 20.47 -8.81 5.11
CA CYS A 26 20.60 -7.44 5.63
C CYS A 26 19.53 -7.17 6.68
N ASN A 27 19.86 -6.36 7.67
CA ASN A 27 18.92 -5.96 8.71
C ASN A 27 17.72 -5.22 8.08
N ALA A 28 16.52 -5.59 8.48
CA ALA A 28 15.29 -4.90 8.04
C ALA A 28 14.98 -3.67 8.90
N ASP A 29 15.56 -3.55 10.09
CA ASP A 29 15.50 -2.36 10.91
C ASP A 29 16.52 -1.33 10.42
N TYR A 30 16.07 -0.49 9.50
CA TYR A 30 16.89 0.50 8.78
C TYR A 30 16.71 1.92 9.30
N PHE A 31 15.70 2.17 10.15
CA PHE A 31 15.39 3.53 10.60
C PHE A 31 16.54 4.11 11.43
N ASP A 32 16.84 5.40 11.24
CA ASP A 32 17.95 6.13 11.87
C ASP A 32 19.36 5.52 11.65
N LYS A 33 19.52 4.60 10.70
CA LYS A 33 20.82 4.10 10.29
C LYS A 33 21.50 5.06 9.31
N LYS A 34 22.84 4.99 9.25
CA LYS A 34 23.61 5.70 8.24
C LYS A 34 23.13 5.29 6.84
N PRO A 35 22.85 6.22 5.91
CA PRO A 35 22.40 5.89 4.58
C PRO A 35 23.28 4.85 3.88
N ASN A 36 22.66 3.88 3.23
CA ASN A 36 23.32 2.79 2.49
C ASN A 36 24.24 1.90 3.33
N SER A 37 24.04 1.80 4.65
CA SER A 37 24.80 0.91 5.53
C SER A 37 24.21 -0.50 5.65
N GLU A 38 22.91 -0.65 5.40
CA GLU A 38 22.18 -1.93 5.45
C GLU A 38 21.87 -2.44 4.04
N VAL A 39 22.91 -2.64 3.23
CA VAL A 39 22.80 -3.05 1.83
C VAL A 39 23.75 -4.19 1.48
N CYS A 40 23.38 -5.02 0.50
CA CYS A 40 24.23 -6.09 -0.03
C CYS A 40 23.97 -6.28 -1.54
N PRO A 41 24.76 -7.08 -2.25
CA PRO A 41 24.54 -7.35 -3.67
C PRO A 41 23.13 -7.82 -4.03
N VAL A 42 22.43 -8.54 -3.14
CA VAL A 42 21.07 -9.02 -3.41
C VAL A 42 20.05 -7.88 -3.40
N CYS A 43 19.97 -7.09 -2.31
CA CYS A 43 19.00 -5.99 -2.26
C CYS A 43 19.35 -4.83 -3.19
N LEU A 44 20.61 -4.72 -3.64
CA LEU A 44 21.02 -3.78 -4.68
C LEU A 44 20.83 -4.35 -6.11
N GLY A 45 20.46 -5.63 -6.24
CA GLY A 45 20.21 -6.25 -7.53
C GLY A 45 21.44 -6.39 -8.43
N LEU A 46 22.62 -6.58 -7.82
CA LEU A 46 23.85 -6.73 -8.58
C LEU A 46 23.87 -8.04 -9.38
N PRO A 47 24.58 -8.08 -10.54
CA PRO A 47 24.66 -9.27 -11.37
C PRO A 47 25.16 -10.50 -10.59
N GLY A 48 24.48 -11.64 -10.79
CA GLY A 48 24.79 -12.89 -10.11
C GLY A 48 24.19 -13.08 -8.73
N ALA A 49 23.55 -12.06 -8.14
CA ALA A 49 22.85 -12.18 -6.88
C ALA A 49 21.51 -12.93 -7.05
N LEU A 50 21.23 -13.89 -6.17
CA LEU A 50 20.01 -14.68 -6.21
C LEU A 50 19.16 -14.41 -4.95
N PRO A 51 17.85 -14.08 -5.12
CA PRO A 51 16.94 -13.85 -4.01
C PRO A 51 16.52 -15.15 -3.33
N VAL A 52 16.48 -15.16 -1.99
CA VAL A 52 15.92 -16.26 -1.20
C VAL A 52 14.81 -15.68 -0.29
N PRO A 53 13.54 -16.14 -0.43
CA PRO A 53 12.43 -15.58 0.30
C PRO A 53 12.55 -15.70 1.81
N ASN A 54 12.19 -14.64 2.53
CA ASN A 54 12.14 -14.64 3.99
C ASN A 54 10.89 -15.38 4.47
N LYS A 55 11.09 -16.54 5.11
CA LYS A 55 10.00 -17.37 5.63
C LYS A 55 9.09 -16.62 6.61
N ARG A 56 9.66 -15.78 7.50
CA ARG A 56 8.88 -15.03 8.49
C ARG A 56 7.98 -13.98 7.82
N ALA A 57 8.45 -13.34 6.75
CA ALA A 57 7.63 -12.41 5.98
C ALA A 57 6.43 -13.12 5.34
N ILE A 58 6.63 -14.33 4.80
CA ILE A 58 5.55 -15.16 4.26
C ILE A 58 4.53 -15.51 5.34
N GLU A 59 5.00 -16.01 6.50
CA GLU A 59 4.13 -16.34 7.64
C GLU A 59 3.32 -15.14 8.12
N TYR A 60 3.94 -13.98 8.26
CA TYR A 60 3.27 -12.75 8.69
C TYR A 60 2.21 -12.29 7.68
N THR A 61 2.51 -12.37 6.38
CA THR A 61 1.53 -12.04 5.33
C THR A 61 0.31 -12.97 5.38
N GLN A 62 0.54 -14.28 5.57
CA GLN A 62 -0.55 -15.26 5.71
C GLN A 62 -1.39 -15.02 6.96
N ILE A 63 -0.77 -14.63 8.09
CA ILE A 63 -1.47 -14.28 9.32
C ILE A 63 -2.36 -13.04 9.08
N VAL A 64 -1.84 -11.99 8.45
CA VAL A 64 -2.61 -10.80 8.09
C VAL A 64 -3.77 -11.16 7.18
N ALA A 65 -3.52 -11.91 6.11
CA ALA A 65 -4.57 -12.35 5.19
C ALA A 65 -5.67 -13.14 5.91
N LYS A 66 -5.29 -14.08 6.76
CA LYS A 66 -6.24 -14.90 7.53
C LYS A 66 -7.08 -14.05 8.48
N SER A 67 -6.46 -13.09 9.16
CA SER A 67 -7.14 -12.19 10.10
C SER A 67 -8.13 -11.24 9.42
N LEU A 68 -7.91 -10.97 8.12
CA LEU A 68 -8.84 -10.20 7.27
C LEU A 68 -9.87 -11.10 6.58
N GLY A 69 -10.03 -12.36 7.02
CA GLY A 69 -10.99 -13.31 6.46
C GLY A 69 -10.67 -13.80 5.06
N CYS A 70 -9.42 -13.61 4.59
CA CYS A 70 -9.03 -14.07 3.26
C CYS A 70 -8.91 -15.60 3.19
N LYS A 71 -9.23 -16.12 2.02
CA LYS A 71 -8.88 -17.48 1.60
C LYS A 71 -7.40 -17.51 1.24
N LEU A 72 -6.63 -18.35 1.93
CA LEU A 72 -5.23 -18.55 1.62
C LEU A 72 -5.07 -19.44 0.39
N ASN A 73 -4.22 -19.03 -0.54
CA ASN A 73 -3.89 -19.83 -1.71
C ASN A 73 -2.94 -20.97 -1.33
N LYS A 74 -3.22 -22.17 -1.82
CA LYS A 74 -2.35 -23.36 -1.62
C LYS A 74 -1.03 -23.23 -2.37
N LYS A 75 -1.02 -22.48 -3.45
CA LYS A 75 0.14 -22.15 -4.28
C LYS A 75 0.16 -20.65 -4.51
N SER A 76 1.32 -20.06 -4.32
CA SER A 76 1.58 -18.65 -4.55
C SER A 76 2.88 -18.48 -5.30
N ARG A 77 3.01 -17.40 -6.06
CA ARG A 77 4.24 -17.07 -6.77
C ARG A 77 4.55 -15.60 -6.64
N PHE A 78 5.83 -15.27 -6.83
CA PHE A 78 6.27 -13.90 -7.00
C PHE A 78 6.34 -13.55 -8.49
N ASP A 79 5.92 -12.33 -8.79
CA ASP A 79 5.96 -11.71 -10.09
C ASP A 79 6.95 -10.54 -10.09
N ARG A 80 7.41 -10.10 -11.26
CA ARG A 80 8.24 -8.90 -11.41
C ARG A 80 7.38 -7.76 -11.93
N LYS A 81 7.22 -6.71 -11.12
CA LYS A 81 6.57 -5.46 -11.51
C LYS A 81 7.62 -4.53 -12.08
N HIS A 82 7.73 -4.49 -13.41
CA HIS A 82 8.73 -3.70 -14.09
C HIS A 82 8.37 -2.21 -14.12
N TYR A 83 9.24 -1.39 -13.55
CA TYR A 83 9.23 0.06 -13.72
C TYR A 83 10.62 0.63 -13.39
N PHE A 84 10.99 1.73 -14.07
CA PHE A 84 12.29 2.35 -13.88
C PHE A 84 12.15 3.59 -13.03
N TYR A 85 12.68 3.52 -11.81
CA TYR A 85 12.73 4.65 -10.91
C TYR A 85 14.02 4.60 -10.07
N PRO A 86 14.59 5.75 -9.64
CA PRO A 86 15.89 5.77 -8.98
C PRO A 86 15.99 4.95 -7.70
N ASP A 87 14.88 4.73 -6.97
CA ASP A 87 14.80 3.94 -5.74
C ASP A 87 14.65 2.43 -5.97
N LEU A 88 14.56 2.00 -7.23
CA LEU A 88 14.53 0.61 -7.65
C LEU A 88 15.85 0.19 -8.28
N PRO A 89 16.79 -0.38 -7.51
CA PRO A 89 18.13 -0.68 -8.01
C PRO A 89 18.14 -1.78 -9.09
N LYS A 90 17.09 -2.61 -9.14
CA LYS A 90 16.91 -3.70 -10.11
C LYS A 90 16.12 -3.30 -11.37
N GLY A 91 15.48 -2.12 -11.37
CA GLY A 91 14.52 -1.73 -12.41
C GLY A 91 13.18 -2.49 -12.35
N TYR A 92 12.96 -3.31 -11.33
CA TYR A 92 11.69 -3.98 -11.03
C TYR A 92 11.53 -4.20 -9.53
N GLN A 93 10.30 -4.35 -9.08
CA GLN A 93 9.93 -4.77 -7.74
C GLN A 93 9.45 -6.22 -7.78
N ILE A 94 9.91 -7.06 -6.87
CA ILE A 94 9.32 -8.38 -6.68
C ILE A 94 8.06 -8.22 -5.86
N SER A 95 6.94 -8.68 -6.39
CA SER A 95 5.60 -8.55 -5.83
C SER A 95 4.77 -9.80 -6.14
N GLN A 96 3.46 -9.75 -5.93
CA GLN A 96 2.53 -10.81 -6.32
C GLN A 96 1.28 -10.19 -6.97
N TYR A 97 0.77 -10.78 -8.03
CA TYR A 97 -0.43 -10.29 -8.69
C TYR A 97 -1.47 -11.38 -8.92
N GLU A 98 -1.16 -12.43 -9.69
CA GLU A 98 -2.12 -13.47 -10.07
C GLU A 98 -2.35 -14.50 -8.96
N GLU A 99 -1.29 -14.89 -8.25
CA GLU A 99 -1.33 -15.89 -7.18
C GLU A 99 -0.83 -15.30 -5.85
N PRO A 100 -1.54 -14.31 -5.25
CA PRO A 100 -1.18 -13.70 -3.97
C PRO A 100 -1.34 -14.71 -2.82
N PHE A 101 -0.81 -14.39 -1.64
CA PHE A 101 -0.99 -15.27 -0.48
C PHE A 101 -2.43 -15.35 0.01
N GLY A 102 -3.21 -14.27 -0.07
CA GLY A 102 -4.61 -14.25 0.34
C GLY A 102 -5.49 -13.45 -0.61
N GLN A 103 -6.74 -13.89 -0.77
CA GLN A 103 -7.75 -13.24 -1.60
C GLN A 103 -9.16 -13.48 -1.06
N GLU A 104 -10.14 -12.73 -1.60
CA GLU A 104 -11.56 -12.92 -1.28
C GLU A 104 -11.86 -12.82 0.23
N GLY A 105 -11.20 -11.90 0.91
CA GLY A 105 -11.45 -11.65 2.33
C GLY A 105 -12.61 -10.70 2.55
N GLN A 106 -13.03 -10.61 3.81
CA GLN A 106 -14.02 -9.62 4.24
C GLN A 106 -13.88 -9.28 5.72
N VAL A 107 -14.13 -8.02 6.03
CA VAL A 107 -14.30 -7.55 7.41
C VAL A 107 -15.63 -6.80 7.52
N ILE A 108 -16.24 -6.82 8.70
CA ILE A 108 -17.48 -6.09 8.97
C ILE A 108 -17.16 -5.06 10.06
N LEU A 109 -17.28 -3.78 9.73
CA LEU A 109 -17.08 -2.67 10.65
C LEU A 109 -18.32 -1.77 10.61
N ASN A 110 -18.88 -1.45 11.79
CA ASN A 110 -20.07 -0.60 11.89
C ASN A 110 -21.22 -1.04 10.94
N ASN A 111 -21.49 -2.34 10.86
CA ASN A 111 -22.46 -2.95 9.94
C ASN A 111 -22.17 -2.77 8.44
N LYS A 112 -21.01 -2.24 8.09
CA LYS A 112 -20.55 -2.13 6.72
C LYS A 112 -19.60 -3.28 6.39
N LYS A 113 -19.89 -4.00 5.31
CA LYS A 113 -19.02 -5.03 4.75
C LYS A 113 -17.96 -4.38 3.87
N ILE A 114 -16.70 -4.68 4.17
CA ILE A 114 -15.54 -4.27 3.38
C ILE A 114 -14.90 -5.53 2.82
N THR A 115 -14.82 -5.64 1.52
CA THR A 115 -14.24 -6.78 0.83
C THR A 115 -12.75 -6.56 0.61
N ILE A 116 -11.95 -7.51 1.04
CA ILE A 116 -10.51 -7.54 0.79
C ILE A 116 -10.28 -8.31 -0.51
N ARG A 117 -9.87 -7.61 -1.54
CA ARG A 117 -9.64 -8.21 -2.86
C ARG A 117 -8.45 -9.15 -2.83
N ARG A 118 -7.33 -8.70 -2.22
CA ARG A 118 -6.12 -9.50 -2.04
C ARG A 118 -5.24 -8.95 -0.92
N VAL A 119 -4.44 -9.84 -0.37
CA VAL A 119 -3.31 -9.55 0.51
C VAL A 119 -2.10 -10.23 -0.10
N HIS A 120 -1.08 -9.46 -0.42
CA HIS A 120 0.11 -9.98 -1.07
C HIS A 120 1.39 -9.43 -0.46
N LEU A 121 2.50 -10.12 -0.72
CA LEU A 121 3.82 -9.82 -0.20
C LEU A 121 4.69 -9.28 -1.32
N GLU A 122 5.41 -8.23 -1.02
CA GLU A 122 6.37 -7.59 -1.92
C GLU A 122 7.59 -7.08 -1.16
N GLU A 123 8.58 -6.58 -1.87
CA GLU A 123 9.72 -5.87 -1.29
C GLU A 123 9.50 -4.36 -1.40
N ASP A 124 9.96 -3.61 -0.40
CA ASP A 124 9.93 -2.15 -0.45
C ASP A 124 11.07 -1.59 -1.33
N THR A 125 10.92 -0.35 -1.76
CA THR A 125 11.90 0.40 -2.57
C THR A 125 12.88 1.18 -1.67
N GLY A 126 13.95 1.73 -2.24
CA GLY A 126 14.81 2.69 -1.57
C GLY A 126 14.05 3.97 -1.18
N LYS A 127 14.72 4.84 -0.46
CA LYS A 127 14.18 6.15 -0.05
C LYS A 127 14.84 7.25 -0.88
N LEU A 128 14.02 8.12 -1.49
CA LEU A 128 14.49 9.31 -2.17
C LEU A 128 14.46 10.49 -1.20
N ILE A 129 15.56 11.24 -1.16
CA ILE A 129 15.72 12.45 -0.34
C ILE A 129 16.02 13.59 -1.29
N HIS A 130 15.03 14.45 -1.52
CA HIS A 130 15.18 15.62 -2.38
C HIS A 130 15.78 16.78 -1.60
N LYS A 131 16.86 17.35 -2.12
CA LYS A 131 17.46 18.61 -1.67
C LYS A 131 17.50 19.58 -2.85
N SER A 132 17.73 20.86 -2.59
CA SER A 132 17.59 21.95 -3.57
C SER A 132 18.18 21.65 -4.97
N ASN A 133 19.34 21.00 -5.05
CA ASN A 133 20.05 20.78 -6.31
C ASN A 133 20.31 19.30 -6.64
N ALA A 134 19.83 18.36 -5.81
CA ALA A 134 20.11 16.94 -6.01
C ALA A 134 19.05 16.06 -5.32
N SER A 135 18.89 14.85 -5.84
CA SER A 135 18.17 13.79 -5.17
C SER A 135 19.16 12.72 -4.71
N TYR A 136 19.12 12.40 -3.44
CA TYR A 136 19.92 11.34 -2.84
C TYR A 136 19.11 10.09 -2.70
N ILE A 137 19.74 8.94 -2.83
CA ILE A 137 19.09 7.65 -2.72
C ILE A 137 19.68 6.91 -1.52
N ASP A 138 18.80 6.47 -0.63
CA ASP A 138 19.14 5.58 0.46
C ASP A 138 18.47 4.22 0.24
N PHE A 139 19.27 3.20 -0.04
CA PHE A 139 18.80 1.84 -0.28
C PHE A 139 18.64 1.00 1.01
N ASN A 140 18.79 1.58 2.20
CA ASN A 140 18.57 0.85 3.44
C ASN A 140 17.17 0.24 3.51
N ARG A 141 16.14 0.92 3.00
CA ARG A 141 14.78 0.39 2.92
C ARG A 141 14.59 -0.63 1.79
N SER A 142 15.39 -0.57 0.73
CA SER A 142 15.26 -1.46 -0.41
C SER A 142 15.30 -2.94 0.01
N GLY A 143 14.25 -3.68 -0.33
CA GLY A 143 14.11 -5.08 0.02
C GLY A 143 13.51 -5.36 1.41
N VAL A 144 13.07 -4.37 2.16
CA VAL A 144 12.30 -4.59 3.39
C VAL A 144 10.97 -5.27 3.02
N PRO A 145 10.54 -6.33 3.76
CA PRO A 145 9.28 -7.00 3.46
C PRO A 145 8.08 -6.09 3.64
N LEU A 146 7.22 -6.05 2.64
CA LEU A 146 6.07 -5.17 2.55
C LEU A 146 4.80 -5.97 2.24
N VAL A 147 3.79 -5.86 3.07
CA VAL A 147 2.45 -6.41 2.78
C VAL A 147 1.60 -5.31 2.17
N GLU A 148 0.99 -5.62 1.03
CA GLU A 148 -0.04 -4.77 0.44
C GLU A 148 -1.42 -5.41 0.61
N ILE A 149 -2.36 -4.62 1.14
CA ILE A 149 -3.76 -4.98 1.34
C ILE A 149 -4.59 -4.14 0.39
N VAL A 150 -5.28 -4.78 -0.55
CA VAL A 150 -6.13 -4.11 -1.53
C VAL A 150 -7.59 -4.41 -1.22
N THR A 151 -8.41 -3.38 -1.02
CA THR A 151 -9.85 -3.52 -0.86
C THR A 151 -10.58 -3.42 -2.20
N ASN A 152 -11.81 -3.92 -2.26
CA ASN A 152 -12.74 -3.46 -3.26
C ASN A 152 -13.18 -2.02 -2.95
N PRO A 153 -13.77 -1.30 -3.92
CA PRO A 153 -14.23 0.08 -3.71
C PRO A 153 -15.59 0.12 -2.99
N ASP A 154 -15.60 -0.40 -1.76
CA ASP A 154 -16.82 -0.57 -0.94
C ASP A 154 -17.13 0.64 -0.05
N PHE A 155 -16.22 1.63 0.01
CA PHE A 155 -16.42 2.83 0.80
C PHE A 155 -17.12 3.91 -0.01
N ASP A 156 -17.98 4.67 0.67
CA ASP A 156 -18.74 5.79 0.09
C ASP A 156 -18.59 7.10 0.89
N ASN A 157 -17.78 7.08 1.94
CA ASN A 157 -17.46 8.25 2.75
C ASN A 157 -16.08 8.10 3.42
N SER A 158 -15.53 9.21 3.86
CA SER A 158 -14.20 9.28 4.49
C SER A 158 -14.16 8.79 5.94
N ASP A 159 -15.28 8.82 6.66
CA ASP A 159 -15.34 8.36 8.05
C ASP A 159 -15.19 6.85 8.14
N ASP A 160 -15.87 6.10 7.27
CA ASP A 160 -15.73 4.63 7.20
C ASP A 160 -14.30 4.22 6.80
N VAL A 161 -13.67 4.98 5.90
CA VAL A 161 -12.26 4.78 5.54
C VAL A 161 -11.36 4.95 6.77
N LYS A 162 -11.57 6.02 7.54
CA LYS A 162 -10.80 6.26 8.76
C LYS A 162 -10.98 5.12 9.78
N VAL A 163 -12.21 4.68 10.03
CA VAL A 163 -12.51 3.57 10.94
C VAL A 163 -11.80 2.28 10.49
N TYR A 164 -11.82 1.97 9.20
CA TYR A 164 -11.13 0.81 8.66
C TYR A 164 -9.61 0.88 8.86
N LEU A 165 -9.01 2.03 8.63
CA LEU A 165 -7.56 2.23 8.78
C LEU A 165 -7.13 2.16 10.26
N GLU A 166 -7.91 2.72 11.18
CA GLU A 166 -7.69 2.61 12.62
C GLU A 166 -7.81 1.15 13.09
N TYR A 167 -8.83 0.43 12.61
CA TYR A 167 -8.96 -1.01 12.86
C TYR A 167 -7.74 -1.79 12.35
N LEU A 168 -7.32 -1.56 11.11
CA LEU A 168 -6.19 -2.25 10.51
C LEU A 168 -4.88 -1.95 11.26
N HIS A 169 -4.66 -0.69 11.64
CA HIS A 169 -3.51 -0.28 12.44
C HIS A 169 -3.44 -1.05 13.78
N VAL A 170 -4.55 -1.07 14.54
CA VAL A 170 -4.62 -1.80 15.81
C VAL A 170 -4.42 -3.31 15.59
N LEU A 171 -5.01 -3.87 14.54
CA LEU A 171 -4.86 -5.27 14.19
C LEU A 171 -3.40 -5.66 13.98
N VAL A 172 -2.67 -4.94 13.12
CA VAL A 172 -1.29 -5.33 12.74
C VAL A 172 -0.25 -4.98 13.80
N GLN A 173 -0.48 -3.90 14.57
CA GLN A 173 0.46 -3.41 15.58
C GLN A 173 0.26 -4.10 16.94
N GLN A 174 -0.97 -4.14 17.44
CA GLN A 174 -1.25 -4.58 18.82
C GLN A 174 -1.61 -6.06 18.92
N TYR A 175 -2.47 -6.56 18.03
CA TYR A 175 -2.92 -7.95 18.08
C TYR A 175 -1.96 -8.90 17.40
N LEU A 176 -1.64 -8.68 16.13
CA LEU A 176 -0.77 -9.58 15.38
C LEU A 176 0.72 -9.30 15.63
N LYS A 177 1.08 -8.09 16.01
CA LYS A 177 2.46 -7.63 16.28
C LYS A 177 3.41 -7.90 15.11
N VAL A 178 2.90 -7.75 13.89
CA VAL A 178 3.65 -8.01 12.66
C VAL A 178 4.30 -6.76 12.08
N SER A 179 3.92 -5.57 12.57
CA SER A 179 4.42 -4.28 12.09
C SER A 179 4.38 -3.23 13.19
N ASN A 180 5.26 -2.24 13.10
CA ASN A 180 5.15 -1.01 13.90
C ASN A 180 4.03 -0.10 13.39
N ALA A 181 3.65 -0.26 12.13
CA ALA A 181 2.58 0.48 11.44
C ALA A 181 2.65 2.00 11.67
N ASN A 182 3.87 2.56 11.66
CA ASN A 182 4.11 3.98 11.92
C ASN A 182 4.02 4.77 10.60
N MET A 183 2.98 5.61 10.48
CA MET A 183 2.76 6.41 9.28
C MET A 183 3.79 7.52 9.09
N GLU A 184 4.30 8.13 10.19
CA GLU A 184 5.30 9.20 10.12
C GLU A 184 6.65 8.68 9.63
N GLN A 185 6.98 7.44 9.99
CA GLN A 185 8.19 6.75 9.52
C GLN A 185 8.00 6.11 8.14
N GLY A 186 6.76 6.03 7.65
CA GLY A 186 6.43 5.42 6.37
C GLY A 186 6.33 3.89 6.41
N SER A 187 6.32 3.26 7.60
CA SER A 187 6.11 1.82 7.72
C SER A 187 4.64 1.40 7.58
N MET A 188 3.71 2.36 7.56
CA MET A 188 2.35 2.20 7.09
C MET A 188 2.03 3.34 6.12
N ARG A 189 1.64 3.01 4.89
CA ARG A 189 1.28 3.95 3.83
C ARG A 189 -0.08 3.56 3.28
N LEU A 190 -0.82 4.54 2.80
CA LEU A 190 -2.17 4.31 2.30
C LEU A 190 -2.44 5.21 1.10
N GLU A 191 -3.14 4.64 0.16
CA GLU A 191 -3.43 5.24 -1.13
C GLU A 191 -4.93 5.03 -1.44
N PRO A 192 -5.79 6.02 -1.12
CA PRO A 192 -7.18 5.95 -1.50
C PRO A 192 -7.34 6.20 -3.01
N ASN A 193 -8.12 5.33 -3.64
CA ASN A 193 -8.58 5.44 -5.01
C ASN A 193 -10.02 5.96 -5.00
N ILE A 194 -10.24 7.18 -5.47
CA ILE A 194 -11.49 7.91 -5.33
C ILE A 194 -12.10 8.18 -6.70
N SER A 195 -13.39 7.91 -6.86
CA SER A 195 -14.18 8.30 -8.03
C SER A 195 -15.60 8.68 -7.64
N LEU A 196 -16.27 9.44 -8.49
CA LEU A 196 -17.67 9.82 -8.32
C LEU A 196 -18.52 9.28 -9.45
N SER A 197 -19.65 8.72 -9.12
CA SER A 197 -20.63 8.22 -10.09
C SER A 197 -21.97 8.93 -9.93
N THR A 198 -22.70 9.07 -11.02
CA THR A 198 -24.10 9.53 -11.02
C THR A 198 -25.09 8.41 -10.70
N VAL A 199 -24.61 7.16 -10.70
CA VAL A 199 -25.41 5.97 -10.39
C VAL A 199 -24.79 5.26 -9.21
N LYS A 200 -25.54 5.07 -8.13
CA LYS A 200 -25.06 4.41 -6.91
C LYS A 200 -24.52 2.99 -7.22
N GLY A 201 -23.31 2.71 -6.76
CA GLY A 201 -22.65 1.40 -6.92
C GLY A 201 -22.10 1.09 -8.33
N LYS A 202 -22.26 1.99 -9.30
CA LYS A 202 -21.68 1.82 -10.64
C LYS A 202 -20.34 2.54 -10.75
N LEU A 203 -19.28 1.78 -10.97
CA LEU A 203 -17.93 2.35 -11.17
C LEU A 203 -17.89 3.21 -12.44
N PRO A 204 -17.33 4.43 -12.37
CA PRO A 204 -17.02 5.20 -13.57
C PRO A 204 -15.76 4.63 -14.24
N ASN A 205 -15.42 5.17 -15.41
CA ASN A 205 -14.24 4.78 -16.18
C ASN A 205 -12.95 5.49 -15.79
N TYR A 206 -12.93 6.13 -14.61
CA TYR A 206 -11.75 6.80 -14.06
C TYR A 206 -11.62 6.55 -12.56
N LYS A 207 -10.41 6.70 -12.04
CA LYS A 207 -10.10 6.78 -10.62
C LYS A 207 -9.00 7.80 -10.38
N ILE A 208 -9.06 8.47 -9.23
CA ILE A 208 -8.00 9.35 -8.74
C ILE A 208 -7.35 8.69 -7.54
N GLU A 209 -6.07 8.42 -7.66
CA GLU A 209 -5.25 7.92 -6.58
C GLU A 209 -4.64 9.09 -5.81
N VAL A 210 -4.78 9.12 -4.49
CA VAL A 210 -4.18 10.18 -3.66
C VAL A 210 -3.04 9.59 -2.84
N LYS A 211 -1.84 10.19 -2.95
CA LYS A 211 -0.61 9.73 -2.27
C LYS A 211 -0.11 10.75 -1.24
N ASN A 212 0.95 10.36 -0.52
CA ASN A 212 1.66 11.19 0.45
C ASN A 212 0.84 11.57 1.69
N ILE A 213 -0.05 10.70 2.13
CA ILE A 213 -0.86 10.90 3.31
C ILE A 213 -0.20 10.21 4.51
N ASN A 214 0.13 10.96 5.56
CA ASN A 214 0.91 10.51 6.70
C ASN A 214 0.16 10.48 8.04
N SER A 215 -1.17 10.61 8.04
CA SER A 215 -2.00 10.42 9.23
C SER A 215 -3.45 10.10 8.88
N PHE A 216 -4.16 9.40 9.76
CA PHE A 216 -5.58 9.07 9.58
C PHE A 216 -6.47 10.33 9.46
N LYS A 217 -6.11 11.41 10.17
CA LYS A 217 -6.81 12.70 10.06
C LYS A 217 -6.66 13.31 8.66
N TYR A 218 -5.47 13.19 8.08
CA TYR A 218 -5.22 13.72 6.73
C TYR A 218 -5.86 12.85 5.65
N VAL A 219 -6.00 11.52 5.86
CA VAL A 219 -6.77 10.67 4.94
C VAL A 219 -8.18 11.18 4.77
N LYS A 220 -8.88 11.42 5.88
CA LYS A 220 -10.25 11.97 5.83
C LYS A 220 -10.30 13.28 5.05
N ARG A 221 -9.41 14.22 5.37
CA ARG A 221 -9.35 15.52 4.69
C ARG A 221 -9.04 15.40 3.19
N ALA A 222 -8.10 14.51 2.83
CA ALA A 222 -7.73 14.28 1.45
C ALA A 222 -8.90 13.73 0.63
N ILE A 223 -9.63 12.76 1.19
CA ILE A 223 -10.81 12.17 0.55
C ILE A 223 -11.91 13.23 0.40
N ASP A 224 -12.24 13.95 1.46
CA ASP A 224 -13.29 14.98 1.43
C ASP A 224 -12.96 16.09 0.41
N TYR A 225 -11.71 16.54 0.38
CA TYR A 225 -11.24 17.53 -0.60
C TYR A 225 -11.35 17.00 -2.04
N GLU A 226 -10.90 15.77 -2.27
CA GLU A 226 -10.91 15.17 -3.61
C GLU A 226 -12.34 14.94 -4.12
N ILE A 227 -13.26 14.55 -3.25
CA ILE A 227 -14.69 14.43 -3.57
C ILE A 227 -15.23 15.81 -4.04
N GLN A 228 -15.00 16.87 -3.26
CA GLN A 228 -15.46 18.24 -3.61
C GLN A 228 -14.84 18.73 -4.92
N ARG A 229 -13.55 18.45 -5.15
CA ARG A 229 -12.87 18.79 -6.40
C ARG A 229 -13.50 18.10 -7.60
N GLN A 230 -13.75 16.79 -7.50
CA GLN A 230 -14.39 16.03 -8.57
C GLN A 230 -15.82 16.50 -8.83
N GLU A 231 -16.60 16.77 -7.79
CA GLU A 231 -17.96 17.34 -7.93
C GLU A 231 -17.95 18.66 -8.69
N SER A 232 -17.03 19.55 -8.35
CA SER A 232 -16.88 20.85 -9.01
C SER A 232 -16.54 20.69 -10.50
N LEU A 233 -15.62 19.78 -10.84
CA LEU A 233 -15.25 19.52 -12.22
C LEU A 233 -16.41 18.92 -13.03
N LEU A 234 -17.10 17.93 -12.46
CA LEU A 234 -18.23 17.27 -13.14
C LEU A 234 -19.43 18.22 -13.34
N ASN A 235 -19.69 19.09 -12.37
CA ASN A 235 -20.73 20.12 -12.49
C ASN A 235 -20.38 21.16 -13.56
N ALA A 236 -19.08 21.43 -13.76
CA ALA A 236 -18.59 22.29 -14.84
C ALA A 236 -18.51 21.57 -16.21
N GLY A 237 -19.02 20.34 -16.32
CA GLY A 237 -18.99 19.54 -17.55
C GLY A 237 -17.60 19.04 -17.96
N LYS A 238 -16.61 19.07 -17.07
CA LYS A 238 -15.25 18.61 -17.36
C LYS A 238 -15.18 17.09 -17.26
N ILE A 239 -14.36 16.50 -18.14
CA ILE A 239 -14.03 15.06 -18.11
C ILE A 239 -12.87 14.84 -17.16
N ILE A 240 -13.05 13.91 -16.20
CA ILE A 240 -11.98 13.47 -15.31
C ILE A 240 -11.32 12.23 -15.89
N LYS A 241 -9.99 12.19 -15.88
CA LYS A 241 -9.16 11.05 -16.33
C LYS A 241 -8.46 10.42 -15.12
N ASN A 242 -7.93 9.20 -15.30
CA ASN A 242 -7.05 8.59 -14.30
C ASN A 242 -5.87 9.50 -14.00
N GLU A 243 -5.65 9.75 -12.72
CA GLU A 243 -4.58 10.65 -12.25
C GLU A 243 -4.09 10.20 -10.89
N THR A 244 -2.79 10.34 -10.62
CA THR A 244 -2.21 10.24 -9.27
C THR A 244 -1.91 11.65 -8.76
N ARG A 245 -2.35 11.95 -7.56
CA ARG A 245 -2.23 13.27 -6.92
C ARG A 245 -1.52 13.16 -5.57
N GLY A 246 -0.64 14.13 -5.27
CA GLY A 246 -0.11 14.35 -3.93
C GLY A 246 -1.08 15.19 -3.08
N PHE A 247 -1.12 14.88 -1.79
CA PHE A 247 -1.88 15.65 -0.79
C PHE A 247 -0.94 16.48 0.06
#